data_ec3420f016f690ef12f6d95d8eadd19a
#
_entry.id   ec3420f016f690ef12f6d95d8eadd19a
#
_cell.length_a   1.000
_cell.length_b   1.000
_cell.length_c   1.000
_cell.angle_alpha   90.00
_cell.angle_beta   90.00
_cell.angle_gamma   90.00
#
_symmetry.space_group_name_H-M   'P 1'
#
loop_
_entity.id
_entity.type
_entity.pdbx_description
1 polymer ?
#
loop_
_entity_poly.entity_id
_entity_poly.type
_entity_poly.pdbx_seq_one_letter_code
_entity_poly.pdbx_strand_id
1 'polypeptide(L)' 'MLTEADLKRMKRTPQAKIIRRALGVTQEEFAARYHIPLCTLRDWEQGRAAPDQPARAYLTVIARDPDGVQKVLEG' A
#
# COMPACT_ATOMS: atom_id res chain seq x y z
N MET A 1 -9.97 -3.32 10.76
CA MET A 1 -10.49 -4.53 10.14
C MET A 1 -11.32 -4.20 8.92
N LEU A 2 -11.05 -4.85 7.79
CA LEU A 2 -11.77 -4.56 6.56
C LEU A 2 -13.17 -5.19 6.58
N THR A 3 -14.18 -4.38 6.30
CA THR A 3 -15.55 -4.86 6.16
C THR A 3 -15.82 -5.23 4.70
N GLU A 4 -16.96 -5.87 4.44
CA GLU A 4 -17.37 -6.19 3.06
C GLU A 4 -17.51 -4.93 2.20
N ALA A 5 -18.00 -3.85 2.80
CA ALA A 5 -18.11 -2.57 2.09
C ALA A 5 -16.72 -2.04 1.72
N ASP A 6 -15.73 -2.21 2.60
CA ASP A 6 -14.35 -1.79 2.32
C ASP A 6 -13.76 -2.59 1.18
N LEU A 7 -14.02 -3.89 1.13
CA LEU A 7 -13.57 -4.75 0.03
C LEU A 7 -14.15 -4.33 -1.32
N LYS A 8 -15.40 -3.90 -1.34
CA LYS A 8 -16.03 -3.37 -2.56
C LYS A 8 -15.37 -2.06 -2.98
N ARG A 9 -14.99 -1.22 -2.03
CA ARG A 9 -14.28 0.03 -2.32
C ARG A 9 -12.90 -0.23 -2.91
N MET A 10 -12.23 -1.30 -2.50
CA MET A 10 -10.90 -1.65 -3.00
C MET A 10 -10.90 -1.89 -4.51
N LYS A 11 -12.02 -2.27 -5.10
CA LYS A 11 -12.14 -2.42 -6.56
C LYS A 11 -12.12 -1.07 -7.27
N ARG A 12 -12.54 0.02 -6.61
CA ARG A 12 -12.60 1.37 -7.18
C ARG A 12 -11.45 2.25 -6.71
N THR A 13 -10.99 2.03 -5.46
CA THR A 13 -9.89 2.81 -4.88
C THR A 13 -8.63 1.95 -4.90
N PRO A 14 -7.50 2.49 -5.37
CA PRO A 14 -6.25 1.73 -5.38
C PRO A 14 -5.90 1.18 -3.99
N GLN A 15 -5.48 -0.07 -3.95
CA GLN A 15 -5.14 -0.77 -2.71
C GLN A 15 -4.08 -0.02 -1.90
N ALA A 16 -3.04 0.50 -2.58
CA ALA A 16 -1.97 1.24 -1.93
C ALA A 16 -2.50 2.46 -1.17
N LYS A 17 -3.47 3.17 -1.75
CA LYS A 17 -4.07 4.35 -1.12
C LYS A 17 -4.85 3.98 0.13
N ILE A 18 -5.61 2.88 0.08
CA ILE A 18 -6.38 2.40 1.24
C ILE A 18 -5.43 2.04 2.38
N ILE A 19 -4.39 1.30 2.08
CA ILE A 19 -3.40 0.88 3.09
C ILE A 19 -2.71 2.08 3.69
N ARG A 20 -2.26 3.02 2.86
CA ARG A 20 -1.57 4.22 3.32
C ARG A 20 -2.46 5.05 4.25
N ARG A 21 -3.72 5.24 3.89
CA ARG A 21 -4.68 5.99 4.71
C ARG A 21 -4.96 5.29 6.03
N ALA A 22 -5.05 3.96 6.02
CA ALA A 22 -5.26 3.18 7.24
C ALA A 22 -4.08 3.32 8.20
N LEU A 23 -2.86 3.47 7.67
CA LEU A 23 -1.66 3.67 8.49
C LEU A 23 -1.48 5.12 8.92
N GLY A 24 -2.20 6.05 8.30
CA GLY A 24 -2.12 7.46 8.67
C GLY A 24 -0.82 8.14 8.26
N VAL A 25 -0.19 7.71 7.18
CA VAL A 25 1.09 8.25 6.72
C VAL A 25 0.94 8.95 5.37
N THR A 26 1.88 9.84 5.05
CA THR A 26 1.92 10.49 3.74
C THR A 26 2.46 9.55 2.68
N GLN A 27 2.32 9.94 1.40
CA GLN A 27 2.90 9.17 0.30
C GLN A 27 4.40 9.02 0.45
N GLU A 28 5.07 10.13 0.80
CA GLU A 28 6.53 10.15 1.00
C GLU A 28 6.95 9.21 2.14
N GLU A 29 6.22 9.25 3.25
CA GLU A 29 6.51 8.39 4.39
C GLU A 29 6.30 6.91 4.06
N PHE A 30 5.20 6.60 3.38
CA PHE A 30 4.89 5.24 2.98
C PHE A 30 5.96 4.69 2.02
N ALA A 31 6.30 5.47 1.00
CA ALA A 31 7.30 5.08 0.02
C ALA A 31 8.67 4.83 0.66
N ALA A 32 9.09 5.73 1.55
CA ALA A 32 10.37 5.58 2.25
C ALA A 32 10.37 4.39 3.20
N ARG A 33 9.28 4.21 3.94
CA ARG A 33 9.17 3.15 4.93
C ARG A 33 9.21 1.75 4.32
N TYR A 34 8.57 1.57 3.17
CA TYR A 34 8.44 0.26 2.54
C TYR A 34 9.26 0.12 1.26
N HIS A 35 10.20 1.03 1.03
CA HIS A 35 11.14 0.98 -0.09
C HIS A 35 10.44 0.91 -1.45
N ILE A 36 9.36 1.66 -1.61
CA ILE A 36 8.64 1.78 -2.87
C ILE A 36 9.03 3.11 -3.51
N PRO A 37 9.38 3.14 -4.81
CA PRO A 37 9.64 4.44 -5.48
C PRO A 37 8.41 5.35 -5.37
N LEU A 38 8.63 6.60 -4.97
CA LEU A 38 7.52 7.54 -4.74
C LEU A 38 6.68 7.74 -6.00
N CYS A 39 7.31 7.87 -7.16
CA CYS A 39 6.59 8.04 -8.42
C CYS A 39 5.73 6.81 -8.76
N THR A 40 6.22 5.61 -8.45
CA THR A 40 5.47 4.37 -8.63
C THR A 40 4.23 4.35 -7.72
N LEU A 41 4.41 4.72 -6.46
CA LEU A 41 3.30 4.80 -5.52
C LEU A 41 2.24 5.80 -5.98
N ARG A 42 2.67 6.97 -6.43
CA ARG A 42 1.77 7.99 -6.96
C ARG A 42 0.98 7.49 -8.16
N ASP A 43 1.65 6.77 -9.07
CA ASP A 43 0.99 6.20 -10.24
C ASP A 43 -0.07 5.19 -9.84
N TRP A 44 0.23 4.35 -8.86
CA TRP A 44 -0.75 3.39 -8.34
C TRP A 44 -1.95 4.10 -7.72
N GLU A 45 -1.71 5.14 -6.92
CA GLU A 45 -2.79 5.86 -6.24
C GLU A 45 -3.64 6.70 -7.19
N GLN A 46 -3.08 7.14 -8.31
CA GLN A 46 -3.79 7.91 -9.32
C GLN A 46 -4.40 7.06 -10.42
N GLY A 47 -4.17 5.75 -10.39
CA GLY A 47 -4.71 4.85 -11.40
C GLY A 47 -3.98 4.89 -12.74
N ARG A 48 -2.79 5.50 -12.80
CA ARG A 48 -2.00 5.55 -14.04
C ARG A 48 -1.32 4.23 -14.36
N ALA A 49 -1.01 3.47 -13.32
CA ALA A 49 -0.42 2.15 -13.45
C ALA A 49 -1.02 1.27 -12.35
N ALA A 50 -1.18 -0.01 -12.63
CA ALA A 50 -1.62 -0.99 -11.64
C ALA A 50 -0.40 -1.74 -11.12
N PRO A 51 -0.35 -2.06 -9.80
CA PRO A 51 0.72 -2.91 -9.30
C PRO A 51 0.62 -4.30 -9.93
N ASP A 52 1.77 -4.86 -10.30
CA ASP A 52 1.82 -6.23 -10.80
C ASP A 52 1.57 -7.22 -9.66
N GLN A 53 1.59 -8.52 -9.96
CA GLN A 53 1.26 -9.53 -8.96
C GLN A 53 2.21 -9.53 -7.76
N PRO A 54 3.54 -9.46 -7.92
CA PRO A 54 4.44 -9.35 -6.78
C PRO A 54 4.18 -8.09 -5.95
N ALA A 55 3.90 -6.96 -6.59
CA ALA A 55 3.59 -5.72 -5.88
C ALA A 55 2.29 -5.82 -5.09
N ARG A 56 1.27 -6.47 -5.64
CA ARG A 56 0.01 -6.71 -4.93
C ARG A 56 0.23 -7.57 -3.70
N ALA A 57 1.04 -8.61 -3.84
CA ALA A 57 1.37 -9.48 -2.72
C ALA A 57 2.10 -8.71 -1.64
N TYR A 58 3.03 -7.85 -2.02
CA TYR A 58 3.76 -7.00 -1.09
C TYR A 58 2.82 -6.04 -0.35
N LEU A 59 1.92 -5.39 -1.07
CA LEU A 59 0.92 -4.50 -0.45
C LEU A 59 0.02 -5.26 0.53
N THR A 60 -0.36 -6.49 0.20
CA THR A 60 -1.15 -7.34 1.09
C THR A 60 -0.39 -7.66 2.38
N VAL A 61 0.90 -7.96 2.28
CA VAL A 61 1.74 -8.23 3.44
C VAL A 61 1.85 -6.99 4.32
N ILE A 62 2.04 -5.82 3.71
CA ILE A 62 2.10 -4.55 4.45
C ILE A 62 0.78 -4.31 5.19
N ALA A 63 -0.35 -4.58 4.53
CA ALA A 63 -1.66 -4.38 5.13
C ALA A 63 -1.89 -5.26 6.36
N ARG A 64 -1.31 -6.46 6.36
CA ARG A 64 -1.48 -7.41 7.45
C ARG A 64 -0.51 -7.19 8.60
N ASP A 65 0.73 -6.84 8.29
CA ASP A 65 1.76 -6.68 9.30
C ASP A 65 2.72 -5.56 8.92
N PRO A 66 2.25 -4.31 9.00
CA PRO A 66 3.08 -3.16 8.61
C PRO A 66 4.35 -3.03 9.44
N ASP A 67 4.27 -3.30 10.75
CA ASP A 67 5.43 -3.18 11.62
C ASP A 67 6.46 -4.27 11.34
N GLY A 68 6.01 -5.49 11.09
CA GLY A 68 6.89 -6.60 10.76
C GLY A 68 7.65 -6.38 9.47
N VAL A 69 6.96 -5.88 8.44
CA VAL A 69 7.58 -5.55 7.15
C VAL A 69 8.63 -4.46 7.34
N GLN A 70 8.29 -3.41 8.08
CA GLN A 70 9.21 -2.31 8.36
C GLN A 70 10.49 -2.81 9.06
N LYS A 71 10.35 -3.67 10.05
CA LYS A 71 11.48 -4.25 10.76
C LYS A 71 12.38 -5.07 9.84
N VAL A 72 11.78 -5.86 8.97
CA VAL A 72 12.54 -6.67 8.02
C VAL A 72 13.36 -5.77 7.08
N LEU A 73 12.78 -4.69 6.62
CA LEU A 73 13.44 -3.75 5.71
C LEU A 73 14.54 -2.93 6.39
N GLU A 74 14.39 -2.65 7.69
CA GLU A 74 15.40 -1.93 8.47
C GLU A 74 16.56 -2.83 8.89
N GLY A 75 16.27 -4.09 9.07
CA GLY A 75 17.19 -5.06 9.61
C GLY A 75 18.08 -5.70 8.64
#